data_48f791ae90698cafc2eaad9ffb5e15e4
#
_entry.id   48f791ae90698cafc2eaad9ffb5e15e4
#
_cell.length_a   1.000
_cell.length_b   1.000
_cell.length_c   1.000
_cell.angle_alpha   90.00
_cell.angle_beta   90.00
_cell.angle_gamma   90.00
#
_symmetry.space_group_name_H-M   'P 1'
#
loop_
_entity.id
_entity.type
_entity.pdbx_description
1 polymer ?
#
loop_
_entity_poly.entity_id
_entity_poly.type
_entity_poly.pdbx_seq_one_letter_code
_entity_poly.pdbx_strand_id
1 'polypeptide(L)'
;MHRLVLYLLALMTTISAQTVEADSLFIQGNTLMDNQSYRQSVSLYEKILHKGFVHADLYHNLGNAYFRMGIYGQAVWAYEKGLQLNPRDQDLMYNLDITNTRVRDRIEIPNTILLLDIYRSLKKMFTLRDMLSIGSILLIIAGMLFVINSLNWISIPLFSKFVGFILVLSVIVHGIALDKYF
;
A
#
# COMPACT_ATOMS: atom_id res chain seq x y z
N MET A 1 5.99 -38.42 -0.37
CA MET A 1 6.89 -37.35 -0.80
C MET A 1 6.71 -36.92 -2.25
N HIS A 2 6.82 -37.81 -3.23
CA HIS A 2 6.70 -37.46 -4.67
C HIS A 2 5.40 -36.74 -5.05
N ARG A 3 4.25 -37.17 -4.54
CA ARG A 3 2.96 -36.49 -4.82
C ARG A 3 2.91 -35.03 -4.34
N LEU A 4 3.48 -34.72 -3.17
CA LEU A 4 3.56 -33.36 -2.66
C LEU A 4 4.44 -32.47 -3.55
N VAL A 5 5.57 -33.00 -4.00
CA VAL A 5 6.47 -32.27 -4.91
C VAL A 5 5.78 -31.97 -6.24
N LEU A 6 5.02 -32.94 -6.80
CA LEU A 6 4.26 -32.72 -8.02
C LEU A 6 3.16 -31.66 -7.85
N TYR A 7 2.45 -31.63 -6.72
CA TYR A 7 1.47 -30.59 -6.43
C TYR A 7 2.13 -29.21 -6.30
N LEU A 8 3.29 -29.12 -5.64
CA LEU A 8 4.02 -27.87 -5.51
C LEU A 8 4.53 -27.36 -6.87
N LEU A 9 5.05 -28.27 -7.70
CA LEU A 9 5.47 -27.92 -9.06
C LEU A 9 4.29 -27.47 -9.93
N ALA A 10 3.16 -28.16 -9.87
CA ALA A 10 1.95 -27.75 -10.59
C ALA A 10 1.44 -26.39 -10.11
N LEU A 11 1.47 -26.12 -8.81
CA LEU A 11 1.10 -24.83 -8.25
C LEU A 11 2.05 -23.71 -8.71
N MET A 12 3.36 -23.97 -8.71
CA MET A 12 4.35 -23.00 -9.20
C MET A 12 4.16 -22.68 -10.69
N THR A 13 3.88 -23.69 -11.52
CA THR A 13 3.65 -23.48 -12.96
C THR A 13 2.36 -22.69 -13.23
N THR A 14 1.30 -22.91 -12.46
CA THR A 14 0.05 -22.14 -12.60
C THR A 14 0.23 -20.69 -12.17
N ILE A 15 0.92 -20.41 -11.06
CA ILE A 15 1.23 -19.05 -10.61
C ILE A 15 2.07 -18.32 -11.66
N SER A 16 3.12 -18.97 -12.19
CA SER A 16 3.97 -18.38 -13.22
C SER A 16 3.20 -18.07 -14.50
N ALA A 17 2.30 -18.93 -14.93
CA ALA A 17 1.46 -18.69 -16.11
C ALA A 17 0.52 -17.50 -15.93
N GLN A 18 -0.05 -17.34 -14.73
CA GLN A 18 -0.94 -16.21 -14.41
C GLN A 18 -0.20 -14.87 -14.37
N THR A 19 1.03 -14.84 -13.86
CA THR A 19 1.84 -13.61 -13.87
C THR A 19 2.22 -13.19 -15.29
N VAL A 20 2.65 -14.12 -16.13
CA VAL A 20 2.97 -13.86 -17.54
C VAL A 20 1.75 -13.33 -18.30
N GLU A 21 0.56 -13.85 -18.03
CA GLU A 21 -0.68 -13.34 -18.63
C GLU A 21 -0.98 -11.90 -18.16
N ALA A 22 -0.81 -11.60 -16.87
CA ALA A 22 -1.03 -10.26 -16.33
C ALA A 22 -0.06 -9.23 -16.95
N ASP A 23 1.21 -9.59 -17.08
CA ASP A 23 2.23 -8.74 -17.73
C ASP A 23 1.87 -8.48 -19.20
N SER A 24 1.44 -9.51 -19.92
CA SER A 24 0.99 -9.37 -21.32
C SER A 24 -0.21 -8.43 -21.46
N LEU A 25 -1.20 -8.54 -20.56
CA LEU A 25 -2.36 -7.65 -20.53
C LEU A 25 -1.96 -6.21 -20.21
N PHE A 26 -0.99 -6.01 -19.30
CA PHE A 26 -0.48 -4.70 -18.95
C PHE A 26 0.19 -4.02 -20.14
N ILE A 27 1.08 -4.72 -20.85
CA ILE A 27 1.73 -4.22 -22.07
C ILE A 27 0.70 -3.85 -23.14
N GLN A 28 -0.30 -4.71 -23.35
CA GLN A 28 -1.39 -4.44 -24.31
C GLN A 28 -2.19 -3.20 -23.89
N GLY A 29 -2.49 -3.06 -22.58
CA GLY A 29 -3.17 -1.89 -22.02
C GLY A 29 -2.38 -0.60 -22.27
N ASN A 30 -1.06 -0.62 -22.09
CA ASN A 30 -0.18 0.52 -22.36
C ASN A 30 -0.19 0.87 -23.86
N THR A 31 -0.11 -0.12 -24.74
CA THR A 31 -0.20 0.11 -26.20
C THR A 31 -1.54 0.74 -26.59
N LEU A 32 -2.64 0.34 -25.95
CA LEU A 32 -3.95 0.95 -26.18
C LEU A 32 -4.01 2.38 -25.64
N MET A 33 -3.33 2.69 -24.53
CA MET A 33 -3.17 4.07 -24.03
C MET A 33 -2.46 4.96 -25.06
N ASP A 34 -1.36 4.48 -25.62
CA ASP A 34 -0.58 5.20 -26.64
C ASP A 34 -1.42 5.46 -27.91
N ASN A 35 -2.28 4.49 -28.27
CA ASN A 35 -3.21 4.58 -29.37
C ASN A 35 -4.51 5.35 -29.02
N GLN A 36 -4.57 6.02 -27.86
CA GLN A 36 -5.74 6.77 -27.36
C GLN A 36 -7.03 5.95 -27.23
N SER A 37 -6.91 4.62 -27.22
CA SER A 37 -8.03 3.67 -27.03
C SER A 37 -8.32 3.45 -25.53
N TYR A 38 -8.56 4.56 -24.80
CA TYR A 38 -8.60 4.60 -23.33
C TYR A 38 -9.63 3.64 -22.72
N ARG A 39 -10.81 3.49 -23.33
CA ARG A 39 -11.85 2.57 -22.82
C ARG A 39 -11.40 1.10 -22.87
N GLN A 40 -10.70 0.71 -23.93
CA GLN A 40 -10.17 -0.64 -24.07
C GLN A 40 -9.01 -0.89 -23.11
N SER A 41 -8.14 0.12 -22.93
CA SER A 41 -7.06 0.08 -21.94
C SER A 41 -7.61 -0.11 -20.53
N VAL A 42 -8.63 0.66 -20.11
CA VAL A 42 -9.32 0.48 -18.82
C VAL A 42 -9.79 -0.96 -18.65
N SER A 43 -10.47 -1.55 -19.66
CA SER A 43 -10.96 -2.92 -19.57
C SER A 43 -9.84 -3.94 -19.33
N LEU A 44 -8.66 -3.75 -19.93
CA LEU A 44 -7.52 -4.63 -19.70
C LEU A 44 -6.93 -4.45 -18.30
N TYR A 45 -6.78 -3.20 -17.83
CA TYR A 45 -6.27 -2.94 -16.47
C TYR A 45 -7.22 -3.47 -15.40
N GLU A 46 -8.53 -3.29 -15.56
CA GLU A 46 -9.52 -3.86 -14.65
C GLU A 46 -9.49 -5.39 -14.65
N LYS A 47 -9.30 -6.02 -15.81
CA LYS A 47 -9.12 -7.49 -15.91
C LYS A 47 -7.91 -7.97 -15.11
N ILE A 48 -6.80 -7.22 -15.10
CA ILE A 48 -5.62 -7.53 -14.28
C ILE A 48 -5.97 -7.44 -12.79
N LEU A 49 -6.67 -6.37 -12.38
CA LEU A 49 -7.12 -6.19 -11.00
C LEU A 49 -8.08 -7.32 -10.55
N HIS A 50 -9.02 -7.72 -11.40
CA HIS A 50 -9.92 -8.85 -11.13
C HIS A 50 -9.22 -10.19 -10.97
N LYS A 51 -8.04 -10.36 -11.57
CA LYS A 51 -7.16 -11.53 -11.34
C LYS A 51 -6.38 -11.45 -10.01
N GLY A 52 -6.53 -10.37 -9.25
CA GLY A 52 -5.86 -10.17 -7.97
C GLY A 52 -4.45 -9.57 -8.06
N PHE A 53 -4.00 -9.17 -9.25
CA PHE A 53 -2.71 -8.50 -9.41
C PHE A 53 -2.86 -7.01 -9.15
N VAL A 54 -2.18 -6.51 -8.14
CA VAL A 54 -2.19 -5.10 -7.73
C VAL A 54 -0.78 -4.53 -7.74
N HIS A 55 -0.61 -3.39 -8.44
CA HIS A 55 0.66 -2.70 -8.55
C HIS A 55 0.42 -1.20 -8.67
N ALA A 56 1.34 -0.35 -8.18
CA ALA A 56 1.16 1.10 -8.22
C ALA A 56 1.06 1.62 -9.66
N ASP A 57 1.91 1.12 -10.57
CA ASP A 57 1.90 1.53 -11.98
C ASP A 57 0.61 1.11 -12.71
N LEU A 58 0.01 -0.02 -12.33
CA LEU A 58 -1.28 -0.43 -12.88
C LEU A 58 -2.38 0.58 -12.52
N TYR A 59 -2.43 0.99 -11.25
CA TYR A 59 -3.37 2.01 -10.81
C TYR A 59 -3.06 3.38 -11.38
N HIS A 60 -1.78 3.73 -11.57
CA HIS A 60 -1.37 4.97 -12.23
C HIS A 60 -1.92 5.03 -13.66
N ASN A 61 -1.68 3.97 -14.46
CA ASN A 61 -2.11 3.93 -15.85
C ASN A 61 -3.64 3.85 -15.97
N LEU A 62 -4.31 3.13 -15.07
CA LEU A 62 -5.77 3.12 -14.98
C LEU A 62 -6.33 4.51 -14.67
N GLY A 63 -5.72 5.23 -13.73
CA GLY A 63 -6.06 6.60 -13.39
C GLY A 63 -5.87 7.55 -14.58
N ASN A 64 -4.77 7.41 -15.30
CA ASN A 64 -4.49 8.17 -16.52
C ASN A 64 -5.56 7.90 -17.60
N ALA A 65 -5.96 6.64 -17.79
CA ALA A 65 -6.99 6.27 -18.74
C ALA A 65 -8.36 6.91 -18.39
N TYR A 66 -8.77 6.81 -17.13
CA TYR A 66 -10.00 7.47 -16.66
C TYR A 66 -9.93 8.99 -16.79
N PHE A 67 -8.79 9.59 -16.45
CA PHE A 67 -8.58 11.04 -16.59
C PHE A 67 -8.74 11.48 -18.07
N ARG A 68 -8.14 10.75 -19.01
CA ARG A 68 -8.27 11.01 -20.46
C ARG A 68 -9.70 10.85 -20.97
N MET A 69 -10.49 10.00 -20.32
CA MET A 69 -11.92 9.85 -20.61
C MET A 69 -12.81 10.92 -19.94
N GLY A 70 -12.24 11.81 -19.10
CA GLY A 70 -12.99 12.79 -18.32
C GLY A 70 -13.74 12.20 -17.11
N ILE A 71 -13.44 10.96 -16.73
CA ILE A 71 -14.09 10.25 -15.60
C ILE A 71 -13.27 10.50 -14.34
N TYR A 72 -13.24 11.75 -13.90
CA TYR A 72 -12.33 12.23 -12.86
C TYR A 72 -12.48 11.55 -11.50
N GLY A 73 -13.70 11.19 -11.08
CA GLY A 73 -13.92 10.49 -9.82
C GLY A 73 -13.24 9.11 -9.76
N GLN A 74 -13.27 8.35 -10.87
CA GLN A 74 -12.59 7.06 -10.97
C GLN A 74 -11.06 7.24 -11.10
N ALA A 75 -10.62 8.32 -11.77
CA ALA A 75 -9.20 8.65 -11.83
C ALA A 75 -8.64 8.95 -10.43
N VAL A 76 -9.33 9.76 -9.62
CA VAL A 76 -8.97 10.03 -8.21
C VAL A 76 -8.86 8.73 -7.43
N TRP A 77 -9.89 7.87 -7.51
CA TRP A 77 -9.87 6.57 -6.84
C TRP A 77 -8.66 5.72 -7.24
N ALA A 78 -8.34 5.65 -8.53
CA ALA A 78 -7.21 4.87 -9.02
C ALA A 78 -5.87 5.44 -8.51
N TYR A 79 -5.65 6.76 -8.59
CA TYR A 79 -4.44 7.38 -8.07
C TYR A 79 -4.28 7.19 -6.56
N GLU A 80 -5.36 7.31 -5.79
CA GLU A 80 -5.33 7.05 -4.35
C GLU A 80 -4.97 5.59 -4.04
N LYS A 81 -5.48 4.62 -4.82
CA LYS A 81 -5.09 3.21 -4.70
C LYS A 81 -3.61 2.99 -5.05
N GLY A 82 -3.10 3.65 -6.07
CA GLY A 82 -1.67 3.64 -6.39
C GLY A 82 -0.82 4.19 -5.25
N LEU A 83 -1.22 5.31 -4.65
CA LEU A 83 -0.53 5.91 -3.50
C LEU A 83 -0.61 5.07 -2.22
N GLN A 84 -1.63 4.23 -2.03
CA GLN A 84 -1.65 3.27 -0.94
C GLN A 84 -0.54 2.22 -1.07
N LEU A 85 -0.15 1.87 -2.29
CA LEU A 85 0.93 0.92 -2.59
C LEU A 85 2.29 1.59 -2.62
N ASN A 86 2.38 2.79 -3.20
CA ASN A 86 3.60 3.60 -3.29
C ASN A 86 3.34 5.04 -2.84
N PRO A 87 3.36 5.34 -1.52
CA PRO A 87 3.00 6.65 -0.98
C PRO A 87 3.94 7.80 -1.36
N ARG A 88 5.12 7.49 -1.89
CA ARG A 88 6.14 8.50 -2.27
C ARG A 88 6.23 8.75 -3.77
N ASP A 89 5.30 8.20 -4.54
CA ASP A 89 5.24 8.36 -5.98
C ASP A 89 4.81 9.78 -6.35
N GLN A 90 5.72 10.55 -6.90
CA GLN A 90 5.50 11.95 -7.24
C GLN A 90 4.54 12.11 -8.42
N ASP A 91 4.58 11.19 -9.37
CA ASP A 91 3.70 11.24 -10.56
C ASP A 91 2.25 10.96 -10.16
N LEU A 92 2.03 9.98 -9.29
CA LEU A 92 0.70 9.71 -8.72
C LEU A 92 0.17 10.88 -7.92
N MET A 93 1.00 11.51 -7.07
CA MET A 93 0.61 12.70 -6.30
C MET A 93 0.25 13.87 -7.20
N TYR A 94 1.07 14.13 -8.20
CA TYR A 94 0.86 15.22 -9.16
C TYR A 94 -0.43 15.01 -9.97
N ASN A 95 -0.63 13.80 -10.50
CA ASN A 95 -1.83 13.46 -11.28
C ASN A 95 -3.11 13.52 -10.43
N LEU A 96 -3.03 13.08 -9.17
CA LEU A 96 -4.14 13.20 -8.22
C LEU A 96 -4.49 14.66 -7.95
N ASP A 97 -3.49 15.51 -7.73
CA ASP A 97 -3.72 16.93 -7.46
C ASP A 97 -4.37 17.64 -8.66
N ILE A 98 -3.84 17.44 -9.87
CA ILE A 98 -4.47 17.95 -11.10
C ILE A 98 -5.90 17.43 -11.24
N THR A 99 -6.13 16.14 -11.00
CA THR A 99 -7.46 15.54 -11.15
C THR A 99 -8.44 16.14 -10.15
N ASN A 100 -8.02 16.38 -8.93
CA ASN A 100 -8.83 17.03 -7.90
C ASN A 100 -9.27 18.45 -8.29
N THR A 101 -8.51 19.16 -9.13
CA THR A 101 -8.95 20.47 -9.65
C THR A 101 -10.11 20.35 -10.64
N ARG A 102 -10.31 19.18 -11.24
CA ARG A 102 -11.38 18.90 -12.22
C ARG A 102 -12.63 18.30 -11.62
N VAL A 103 -12.56 17.77 -10.40
CA VAL A 103 -13.75 17.24 -9.70
C VAL A 103 -14.61 18.40 -9.22
N ARG A 104 -15.88 18.39 -9.62
CA ARG A 104 -16.85 19.45 -9.28
C ARG A 104 -17.37 19.35 -7.84
N ASP A 105 -17.45 18.13 -7.32
CA ASP A 105 -18.02 17.86 -6.00
C ASP A 105 -16.87 17.58 -5.02
N ARG A 106 -16.48 18.60 -4.26
CA ARG A 106 -15.48 18.48 -3.19
C ARG A 106 -16.20 18.28 -1.88
N ILE A 107 -16.08 17.10 -1.31
CA ILE A 107 -16.46 16.89 0.08
C ILE A 107 -15.41 17.59 0.94
N GLU A 108 -15.77 18.75 1.52
CA GLU A 108 -14.95 19.39 2.54
C GLU A 108 -14.97 18.50 3.79
N ILE A 109 -13.84 17.86 4.08
CA ILE A 109 -13.70 17.08 5.32
C ILE A 109 -13.69 18.10 6.47
N PRO A 110 -14.65 18.04 7.42
CA PRO A 110 -14.66 18.95 8.57
C PRO A 110 -13.31 18.88 9.31
N ASN A 111 -12.89 20.00 9.89
CA ASN A 111 -11.69 20.05 10.73
C ASN A 111 -11.77 18.97 11.80
N THR A 112 -10.93 17.97 11.68
CA THR A 112 -10.90 16.80 12.56
C THR A 112 -9.97 17.08 13.76
N ILE A 113 -10.09 16.24 14.79
CA ILE A 113 -9.20 16.29 15.95
C ILE A 113 -7.76 16.08 15.45
N LEU A 114 -6.81 16.91 15.91
CA LEU A 114 -5.39 16.89 15.54
C LEU A 114 -4.80 15.46 15.49
N LEU A 115 -5.20 14.60 16.44
CA LEU A 115 -4.76 13.20 16.50
C LEU A 115 -5.21 12.38 15.28
N LEU A 116 -6.41 12.62 14.77
CA LEU A 116 -6.92 11.97 13.55
C LEU A 116 -6.17 12.42 12.31
N ASP A 117 -5.77 13.66 12.24
CA ASP A 117 -5.00 14.20 11.11
C ASP A 117 -3.57 13.64 11.12
N ILE A 118 -2.94 13.54 12.29
CA ILE A 118 -1.65 12.86 12.46
C ILE A 118 -1.77 11.39 12.04
N TYR A 119 -2.79 10.68 12.52
CA TYR A 119 -3.04 9.29 12.17
C TYR A 119 -3.19 9.09 10.65
N ARG A 120 -4.04 9.91 10.00
CA ARG A 120 -4.25 9.88 8.54
C ARG A 120 -2.98 10.20 7.77
N SER A 121 -2.18 11.16 8.26
CA SER A 121 -0.91 11.55 7.65
C SER A 121 0.11 10.41 7.73
N LEU A 122 0.23 9.74 8.88
CA LEU A 122 1.09 8.57 9.05
C LEU A 122 0.66 7.43 8.12
N LYS A 123 -0.65 7.18 8.03
CA LYS A 123 -1.22 6.15 7.16
C LYS A 123 -0.95 6.42 5.67
N LYS A 124 -0.90 7.69 5.24
CA LYS A 124 -0.55 8.09 3.87
C LYS A 124 0.95 8.03 3.60
N MET A 125 1.79 8.40 4.58
CA MET A 125 3.24 8.55 4.43
C MET A 125 4.00 7.22 4.34
N PHE A 126 3.53 6.19 5.04
CA PHE A 126 4.21 4.90 5.15
C PHE A 126 3.46 3.78 4.42
N THR A 127 4.21 2.86 3.76
CA THR A 127 3.64 1.62 3.23
C THR A 127 3.30 0.65 4.36
N LEU A 128 2.48 -0.36 4.08
CA LEU A 128 2.26 -1.48 5.00
C LEU A 128 3.59 -2.14 5.43
N ARG A 129 4.50 -2.33 4.46
CA ARG A 129 5.82 -2.91 4.71
C ARG A 129 6.66 -2.05 5.64
N ASP A 130 6.68 -0.72 5.42
CA ASP A 130 7.40 0.22 6.29
C ASP A 130 6.90 0.12 7.74
N MET A 131 5.59 0.14 7.92
CA MET A 131 4.95 0.07 9.26
C MET A 131 5.25 -1.26 9.96
N LEU A 132 5.11 -2.39 9.26
CA LEU A 132 5.44 -3.70 9.82
C LEU A 132 6.91 -3.81 10.17
N SER A 133 7.82 -3.26 9.34
CA SER A 133 9.25 -3.25 9.62
C SER A 133 9.59 -2.42 10.85
N ILE A 134 9.05 -1.20 10.94
CA ILE A 134 9.26 -0.31 12.10
C ILE A 134 8.73 -0.96 13.38
N GLY A 135 7.50 -1.49 13.34
CA GLY A 135 6.90 -2.17 14.48
C GLY A 135 7.72 -3.38 14.95
N SER A 136 8.22 -4.19 14.01
CA SER A 136 9.05 -5.36 14.33
C SER A 136 10.41 -4.97 14.91
N ILE A 137 11.05 -3.92 14.39
CA ILE A 137 12.30 -3.39 14.94
C ILE A 137 12.09 -2.89 16.38
N LEU A 138 11.01 -2.15 16.62
CA LEU A 138 10.67 -1.70 17.98
C LEU A 138 10.45 -2.87 18.93
N LEU A 139 9.79 -3.94 18.48
CA LEU A 139 9.59 -5.14 19.29
C LEU A 139 10.90 -5.84 19.64
N ILE A 140 11.83 -5.96 18.69
CA ILE A 140 13.16 -6.55 18.91
C ILE A 140 13.95 -5.70 19.92
N ILE A 141 13.94 -4.38 19.76
CA ILE A 141 14.61 -3.45 20.68
C ILE A 141 14.02 -3.60 22.09
N ALA A 142 12.71 -3.60 22.22
CA ALA A 142 12.04 -3.78 23.50
C ALA A 142 12.41 -5.13 24.16
N GLY A 143 12.46 -6.21 23.37
CA GLY A 143 12.88 -7.52 23.85
C GLY A 143 14.33 -7.54 24.35
N MET A 144 15.25 -6.93 23.60
CA MET A 144 16.65 -6.81 24.03
C MET A 144 16.79 -5.99 25.31
N LEU A 145 16.09 -4.86 25.40
CA LEU A 145 16.13 -4.01 26.59
C LEU A 145 15.49 -4.72 27.80
N PHE A 146 14.42 -5.51 27.58
CA PHE A 146 13.82 -6.32 28.63
C PHE A 146 14.80 -7.36 29.19
N VAL A 147 15.56 -8.05 28.31
CA VAL A 147 16.60 -9.01 28.74
C VAL A 147 17.68 -8.29 29.54
N ILE A 148 18.17 -7.15 29.08
CA ILE A 148 19.18 -6.35 29.78
C ILE A 148 18.68 -5.92 31.18
N ASN A 149 17.43 -5.51 31.27
CA ASN A 149 16.79 -5.17 32.54
C ASN A 149 16.65 -6.38 33.48
N SER A 150 16.29 -7.54 32.92
CA SER A 150 16.13 -8.79 33.68
C SER A 150 17.46 -9.30 34.27
N LEU A 151 18.59 -9.02 33.58
CA LEU A 151 19.91 -9.36 34.04
C LEU A 151 20.49 -8.36 35.07
N ASN A 152 19.72 -7.35 35.47
CA ASN A 152 20.15 -6.28 36.38
C ASN A 152 21.41 -5.52 35.95
N TRP A 153 21.71 -5.50 34.66
CA TRP A 153 22.88 -4.79 34.13
C TRP A 153 22.74 -3.26 34.22
N ILE A 154 21.50 -2.79 34.26
CA ILE A 154 21.17 -1.35 34.34
C ILE A 154 20.20 -1.13 35.51
N SER A 155 20.66 -0.38 36.51
CA SER A 155 19.90 -0.04 37.72
C SER A 155 19.26 1.34 37.64
N ILE A 156 18.56 1.65 36.53
CA ILE A 156 17.86 2.93 36.37
C ILE A 156 16.38 2.74 36.71
N PRO A 157 15.82 3.46 37.69
CA PRO A 157 14.41 3.27 38.13
C PRO A 157 13.36 3.50 37.03
N LEU A 158 13.69 4.30 36.01
CA LEU A 158 12.79 4.59 34.88
C LEU A 158 12.95 3.59 33.70
N PHE A 159 13.93 2.71 33.72
CA PHE A 159 14.27 1.84 32.61
C PHE A 159 13.15 0.88 32.23
N SER A 160 12.50 0.26 33.20
CA SER A 160 11.35 -0.63 32.96
C SER A 160 10.15 0.09 32.34
N LYS A 161 9.92 1.35 32.74
CA LYS A 161 8.84 2.18 32.14
C LYS A 161 9.16 2.54 30.70
N PHE A 162 10.45 2.80 30.38
CA PHE A 162 10.90 3.07 29.02
C PHE A 162 10.74 1.84 28.10
N VAL A 163 11.08 0.65 28.60
CA VAL A 163 10.84 -0.62 27.88
C VAL A 163 9.33 -0.80 27.60
N GLY A 164 8.50 -0.58 28.61
CA GLY A 164 7.04 -0.63 28.46
C GLY A 164 6.51 0.36 27.42
N PHE A 165 7.04 1.58 27.38
CA PHE A 165 6.69 2.58 26.39
C PHE A 165 7.01 2.13 24.95
N ILE A 166 8.20 1.54 24.73
CA ILE A 166 8.58 1.04 23.39
C ILE A 166 7.67 -0.12 22.96
N LEU A 167 7.28 -1.01 23.89
CA LEU A 167 6.32 -2.08 23.60
C LEU A 167 4.97 -1.53 23.16
N VAL A 168 4.42 -0.57 23.91
CA VAL A 168 3.15 0.08 23.55
C VAL A 168 3.25 0.75 22.17
N LEU A 169 4.33 1.45 21.90
CA LEU A 169 4.55 2.09 20.61
C LEU A 169 4.60 1.07 19.47
N SER A 170 5.27 -0.08 19.67
CA SER A 170 5.29 -1.18 18.70
C SER A 170 3.88 -1.70 18.41
N VAL A 171 3.07 -1.92 19.44
CA VAL A 171 1.67 -2.38 19.30
C VAL A 171 0.83 -1.36 18.51
N ILE A 172 0.99 -0.08 18.80
CA ILE A 172 0.28 1.00 18.06
C ILE A 172 0.65 0.98 16.58
N VAL A 173 1.94 0.89 16.26
CA VAL A 173 2.41 0.86 14.86
C VAL A 173 1.86 -0.35 14.12
N HIS A 174 1.85 -1.54 14.74
CA HIS A 174 1.23 -2.73 14.15
C HIS A 174 -0.28 -2.57 13.99
N GLY A 175 -0.97 -1.96 14.95
CA GLY A 175 -2.39 -1.66 14.86
C GLY A 175 -2.73 -0.77 13.67
N ILE A 176 -1.95 0.30 13.45
CA ILE A 176 -2.11 1.18 12.28
C ILE A 176 -1.85 0.42 10.97
N ALA A 177 -0.85 -0.47 10.98
CA ALA A 177 -0.55 -1.30 9.81
C ALA A 177 -1.70 -2.25 9.45
N LEU A 178 -2.32 -2.88 10.44
CA LEU A 178 -3.48 -3.76 10.25
C LEU A 178 -4.69 -2.98 9.72
N ASP A 179 -5.01 -1.82 10.32
CA ASP A 179 -6.12 -0.97 9.85
C ASP A 179 -5.89 -0.43 8.42
N LYS A 180 -4.67 -0.39 7.95
CA LYS A 180 -4.38 -0.02 6.55
C LYS A 180 -4.71 -1.16 5.59
N TYR A 181 -4.67 -2.41 6.06
CA TYR A 181 -4.89 -3.60 5.23
C TYR A 181 -6.39 -3.94 5.07
N PHE A 182 -7.18 -3.74 6.12
CA PHE A 182 -8.64 -3.92 6.14
C PHE A 182 -9.39 -2.63 5.85
#